data_e6a1f52ed18ee0e8c3b0e37ea28110de
#
_entry.id   e6a1f52ed18ee0e8c3b0e37ea28110de
#
_cell.length_a   1.000
_cell.length_b   1.000
_cell.length_c   1.000
_cell.angle_alpha   90.00
_cell.angle_beta   90.00
_cell.angle_gamma   90.00
#
_symmetry.space_group_name_H-M   'P 1'
#
loop_
_entity.id
_entity.type
_entity.pdbx_description
1 polymer ?
#
loop_
_entity_poly.entity_id
_entity_poly.type
_entity_poly.pdbx_seq_one_letter_code
_entity_poly.pdbx_strand_id
1 'polypeptide(L)'
;MPHAARENNYIRPVIADDDVLEIHQGRHPVIEKQLPIGEKYIANDVMLDSQTQQIIIITGPNMAGKSALLRQTALITLLAQIGSFVPAESAHIGLVDKIFTRVGASDNISVGESTFMVEMNEAADILNNLFSPQPGAVRRAGARYFYI
;
A
#
# COMPACT_ATOMS: atom_id res chain seq x y z
N MET A 1 -6.10 -0.74 -24.39
CA MET A 1 -6.24 -0.25 -23.01
C MET A 1 -7.63 -0.63 -22.52
N PRO A 2 -7.81 -1.28 -21.36
CA PRO A 2 -9.14 -1.62 -20.84
C PRO A 2 -10.00 -0.38 -20.67
N HIS A 3 -11.30 -0.49 -20.94
CA HIS A 3 -12.24 0.64 -20.91
C HIS A 3 -12.19 1.39 -19.56
N ALA A 4 -12.24 0.65 -18.45
CA ALA A 4 -12.17 1.22 -17.10
C ALA A 4 -10.89 2.02 -16.80
N ALA A 5 -9.74 1.61 -17.32
CA ALA A 5 -8.49 2.35 -17.13
C ALA A 5 -8.50 3.69 -17.88
N ARG A 6 -9.15 3.72 -19.05
CA ARG A 6 -9.26 4.93 -19.86
C ARG A 6 -10.21 5.95 -19.24
N GLU A 7 -11.35 5.50 -18.73
CA GLU A 7 -12.34 6.37 -18.08
C GLU A 7 -11.82 6.98 -16.77
N ASN A 8 -10.98 6.26 -16.04
CA ASN A 8 -10.50 6.69 -14.73
C ASN A 8 -9.08 7.30 -14.78
N ASN A 9 -8.50 7.51 -15.97
CA ASN A 9 -7.12 8.00 -16.13
C ASN A 9 -6.10 7.15 -15.35
N TYR A 10 -6.24 5.82 -15.42
CA TYR A 10 -5.27 4.90 -14.84
C TYR A 10 -4.16 4.63 -15.86
N ILE A 11 -2.94 4.54 -15.37
CA ILE A 11 -1.75 4.28 -16.20
C ILE A 11 -1.26 2.85 -16.04
N ARG A 12 -0.45 2.40 -16.99
CA ARG A 12 0.29 1.15 -16.87
C ARG A 12 1.54 1.38 -16.04
N PRO A 13 1.71 0.74 -14.86
CA PRO A 13 2.91 0.88 -14.06
C PRO A 13 4.11 0.17 -14.73
N VAL A 14 5.30 0.62 -14.40
CA VAL A 14 6.55 -0.09 -14.68
C VAL A 14 6.78 -1.07 -13.52
N ILE A 15 6.95 -2.35 -13.86
CA ILE A 15 7.32 -3.39 -12.89
C ILE A 15 8.75 -3.82 -13.21
N ALA A 16 9.61 -3.76 -12.20
CA ALA A 16 11.02 -4.12 -12.32
C ALA A 16 11.47 -5.07 -11.21
N ASP A 17 12.57 -5.75 -11.43
CA ASP A 17 13.18 -6.62 -10.41
C ASP A 17 14.19 -5.81 -9.56
N ASP A 18 13.67 -4.79 -8.89
CA ASP A 18 14.40 -3.88 -8.02
C ASP A 18 13.65 -3.64 -6.69
N ASP A 19 14.20 -2.78 -5.82
CA ASP A 19 13.66 -2.47 -4.49
C ASP A 19 12.97 -1.09 -4.44
N VAL A 20 12.53 -0.57 -5.60
CA VAL A 20 11.95 0.76 -5.69
C VAL A 20 10.43 0.69 -5.60
N LEU A 21 9.87 1.58 -4.81
CA LEU A 21 8.46 1.94 -4.82
C LEU A 21 8.34 3.43 -5.08
N GLU A 22 8.06 3.81 -6.29
CA GLU A 22 7.88 5.20 -6.71
C GLU A 22 6.51 5.37 -7.33
N ILE A 23 5.71 6.24 -6.75
CA ILE A 23 4.36 6.57 -7.20
C ILE A 23 4.25 8.08 -7.26
N HIS A 24 4.00 8.63 -8.44
CA HIS A 24 3.73 10.04 -8.64
C HIS A 24 2.24 10.28 -8.82
N GLN A 25 1.72 11.28 -8.13
CA GLN A 25 0.33 11.70 -8.17
C GLN A 25 -0.63 10.51 -8.02
N GLY A 26 -0.31 9.63 -7.06
CA GLY A 26 -1.14 8.49 -6.71
C GLY A 26 -2.49 8.94 -6.15
N ARG A 27 -3.55 8.21 -6.49
CA ARG A 27 -4.93 8.46 -6.02
C ARG A 27 -5.50 7.20 -5.40
N HIS A 28 -6.38 7.37 -4.44
CA HIS A 28 -7.06 6.24 -3.80
C HIS A 28 -8.21 5.74 -4.68
N PRO A 29 -8.15 4.52 -5.24
CA PRO A 29 -9.09 4.06 -6.29
C PRO A 29 -10.56 4.01 -5.84
N VAL A 30 -10.82 3.90 -4.55
CA VAL A 30 -12.18 3.86 -4.00
C VAL A 30 -12.64 5.26 -3.59
N ILE A 31 -11.81 5.99 -2.83
CA ILE A 31 -12.19 7.31 -2.30
C ILE A 31 -12.42 8.29 -3.46
N GLU A 32 -11.57 8.30 -4.48
CA GLU A 32 -11.74 9.23 -5.62
C GLU A 32 -13.09 9.06 -6.34
N LYS A 33 -13.68 7.86 -6.29
CA LYS A 33 -15.00 7.57 -6.89
C LYS A 33 -16.18 7.92 -5.98
N GLN A 34 -15.93 8.10 -4.70
CA GLN A 34 -16.95 8.41 -3.70
C GLN A 34 -17.05 9.91 -3.41
N LEU A 35 -16.14 10.71 -3.99
CA LEU A 35 -16.18 12.16 -3.81
C LEU A 35 -17.42 12.77 -4.50
N PRO A 36 -18.01 13.80 -3.90
CA PRO A 36 -19.09 14.55 -4.52
C PRO A 36 -18.71 15.12 -5.88
N ILE A 37 -19.71 15.34 -6.73
CA ILE A 37 -19.52 15.94 -8.06
C ILE A 37 -18.86 17.31 -7.90
N GLY A 38 -17.71 17.49 -8.59
CA GLY A 38 -16.94 18.72 -8.55
C GLY A 38 -15.75 18.71 -7.58
N GLU A 39 -15.70 17.76 -6.66
CA GLU A 39 -14.54 17.55 -5.80
C GLU A 39 -13.51 16.65 -6.48
N LYS A 40 -12.23 16.94 -6.22
CA LYS A 40 -11.11 16.13 -6.74
C LYS A 40 -10.32 15.53 -5.58
N TYR A 41 -9.90 14.29 -5.76
CA TYR A 41 -8.95 13.66 -4.84
C TYR A 41 -7.60 14.38 -4.92
N ILE A 42 -7.04 14.73 -3.77
CA ILE A 42 -5.69 15.31 -3.71
C ILE A 42 -4.70 14.16 -3.85
N ALA A 43 -4.03 14.13 -4.98
CA ALA A 43 -3.05 13.11 -5.30
C ALA A 43 -1.78 13.27 -4.44
N ASN A 44 -1.06 12.17 -4.22
CA ASN A 44 0.11 12.14 -3.37
C ASN A 44 1.26 11.38 -4.04
N ASP A 45 2.48 11.82 -3.74
CA ASP A 45 3.71 11.16 -4.14
C ASP A 45 4.22 10.28 -3.01
N VAL A 46 4.75 9.11 -3.36
CA VAL A 46 5.40 8.19 -2.43
C VAL A 46 6.65 7.64 -3.09
N MET A 47 7.78 7.73 -2.40
CA MET A 47 9.03 7.16 -2.85
C MET A 47 9.70 6.40 -1.71
N LEU A 48 10.02 5.13 -1.95
CA LEU A 48 10.80 4.27 -1.06
C LEU A 48 11.81 3.49 -1.90
N ASP A 49 13.00 3.34 -1.38
CA ASP A 49 14.04 2.49 -1.94
C ASP A 49 14.93 1.90 -0.83
N SER A 50 15.74 0.90 -1.15
CA SER A 50 16.62 0.25 -0.18
C SER A 50 17.91 1.03 0.12
N GLN A 51 18.16 2.15 -0.55
CA GLN A 51 19.44 2.88 -0.46
C GLN A 51 19.28 4.25 0.21
N THR A 52 18.31 5.02 -0.22
CA THR A 52 18.19 6.43 0.17
C THR A 52 17.02 6.71 1.11
N GLN A 53 15.88 6.04 0.93
CA GLN A 53 14.65 6.29 1.69
C GLN A 53 13.89 5.00 2.00
N GLN A 54 14.33 4.28 3.03
CA GLN A 54 13.73 3.01 3.44
C GLN A 54 12.45 3.18 4.27
N ILE A 55 12.30 4.31 4.95
CA ILE A 55 11.21 4.57 5.90
C ILE A 55 10.62 5.96 5.66
N ILE A 56 9.30 6.04 5.60
CA ILE A 56 8.56 7.31 5.61
C ILE A 56 7.75 7.38 6.90
N ILE A 57 7.93 8.46 7.67
CA ILE A 57 7.11 8.76 8.85
C ILE A 57 6.06 9.80 8.47
N ILE A 58 4.78 9.41 8.52
CA ILE A 58 3.66 10.28 8.17
C ILE A 58 3.00 10.78 9.46
N THR A 59 3.06 12.08 9.69
CA THR A 59 2.45 12.74 10.84
C THR A 59 1.36 13.71 10.39
N GLY A 60 0.50 14.10 11.32
CA GLY A 60 -0.55 15.08 11.07
C GLY A 60 -1.78 14.84 11.94
N PRO A 61 -2.75 15.77 11.94
CA PRO A 61 -3.97 15.66 12.73
C PRO A 61 -4.83 14.46 12.28
N ASN A 62 -5.78 14.07 13.12
CA ASN A 62 -6.77 13.07 12.73
C ASN A 62 -7.59 13.61 11.54
N MET A 63 -8.04 12.71 10.68
CA MET A 63 -8.77 13.02 9.43
C MET A 63 -7.94 13.76 8.35
N ALA A 64 -6.63 13.93 8.51
CA ALA A 64 -5.75 14.55 7.51
C ALA A 64 -5.39 13.60 6.33
N GLY A 65 -6.06 12.47 6.19
CA GLY A 65 -5.82 11.55 5.07
C GLY A 65 -4.65 10.58 5.25
N LYS A 66 -3.98 10.53 6.42
CA LYS A 66 -2.87 9.58 6.67
C LYS A 66 -3.22 8.14 6.31
N SER A 67 -4.33 7.64 6.84
CA SER A 67 -4.80 6.27 6.57
C SER A 67 -5.21 6.05 5.11
N ALA A 68 -5.71 7.10 4.45
CA ALA A 68 -6.03 7.04 3.03
C ALA A 68 -4.76 6.90 2.18
N LEU A 69 -3.70 7.63 2.51
CA LEU A 69 -2.40 7.52 1.83
C LEU A 69 -1.78 6.12 1.99
N LEU A 70 -1.79 5.56 3.21
CA LEU A 70 -1.29 4.20 3.45
C LEU A 70 -2.06 3.16 2.62
N ARG A 71 -3.40 3.20 2.70
CA ARG A 71 -4.25 2.29 1.90
C ARG A 71 -4.09 2.49 0.40
N GLN A 72 -3.97 3.72 -0.07
CA GLN A 72 -3.71 4.07 -1.46
C GLN A 72 -2.43 3.39 -1.94
N THR A 73 -1.33 3.54 -1.21
CA THR A 73 -0.03 2.97 -1.56
C THR A 73 -0.11 1.45 -1.64
N ALA A 74 -0.73 0.80 -0.65
CA ALA A 74 -0.93 -0.65 -0.66
C ALA A 74 -1.77 -1.14 -1.85
N LEU A 75 -2.88 -0.44 -2.16
CA LEU A 75 -3.76 -0.81 -3.27
C LEU A 75 -3.09 -0.61 -4.63
N ILE A 76 -2.36 0.49 -4.83
CA ILE A 76 -1.59 0.74 -6.05
C ILE A 76 -0.54 -0.34 -6.25
N THR A 77 0.21 -0.68 -5.20
CA THR A 77 1.22 -1.75 -5.25
C THR A 77 0.58 -3.09 -5.59
N LEU A 78 -0.52 -3.46 -4.94
CA LEU A 78 -1.26 -4.69 -5.21
C LEU A 78 -1.77 -4.76 -6.66
N LEU A 79 -2.41 -3.69 -7.13
CA LEU A 79 -2.90 -3.61 -8.51
C LEU A 79 -1.76 -3.77 -9.53
N ALA A 80 -0.62 -3.15 -9.26
CA ALA A 80 0.56 -3.29 -10.11
C ALA A 80 1.08 -4.73 -10.16
N GLN A 81 1.19 -5.40 -8.99
CA GLN A 81 1.68 -6.79 -8.91
C GLN A 81 0.77 -7.79 -9.63
N ILE A 82 -0.54 -7.56 -9.70
CA ILE A 82 -1.46 -8.41 -10.46
C ILE A 82 -1.55 -8.02 -11.95
N GLY A 83 -0.72 -7.08 -12.42
CA GLY A 83 -0.67 -6.65 -13.82
C GLY A 83 -1.77 -5.69 -14.24
N SER A 84 -2.43 -5.03 -13.30
CA SER A 84 -3.48 -4.04 -13.57
C SER A 84 -2.92 -2.64 -13.84
N PHE A 85 -3.76 -1.77 -14.41
CA PHE A 85 -3.51 -0.33 -14.45
C PHE A 85 -3.74 0.27 -13.07
N VAL A 86 -3.04 1.35 -12.76
CA VAL A 86 -3.03 2.00 -11.43
C VAL A 86 -3.44 3.47 -11.51
N PRO A 87 -4.10 3.99 -10.46
CA PRO A 87 -4.52 5.39 -10.37
C PRO A 87 -3.34 6.30 -9.97
N ALA A 88 -2.47 6.59 -10.90
CA ALA A 88 -1.32 7.47 -10.73
C ALA A 88 -0.99 8.20 -12.02
N GLU A 89 -0.13 9.21 -11.99
CA GLU A 89 0.45 9.83 -13.17
C GLU A 89 1.61 8.98 -13.70
N SER A 90 2.46 8.48 -12.81
CA SER A 90 3.44 7.45 -13.10
C SER A 90 3.65 6.55 -11.88
N ALA A 91 4.07 5.30 -12.13
CA ALA A 91 4.43 4.36 -11.07
C ALA A 91 5.53 3.43 -11.54
N HIS A 92 6.60 3.32 -10.73
CA HIS A 92 7.65 2.33 -10.85
C HIS A 92 7.65 1.50 -9.57
N ILE A 93 7.39 0.22 -9.68
CA ILE A 93 7.17 -0.64 -8.52
C ILE A 93 7.98 -1.92 -8.68
N GLY A 94 8.90 -2.14 -7.76
CA GLY A 94 9.67 -3.37 -7.67
C GLY A 94 8.77 -4.59 -7.41
N LEU A 95 9.23 -5.77 -7.80
CA LEU A 95 8.54 -7.01 -7.46
C LEU A 95 8.59 -7.24 -5.95
N VAL A 96 7.44 -7.45 -5.33
CA VAL A 96 7.32 -7.71 -3.89
C VAL A 96 6.70 -9.07 -3.63
N ASP A 97 7.19 -9.75 -2.60
CA ASP A 97 6.66 -11.06 -2.19
C ASP A 97 5.46 -10.92 -1.27
N LYS A 98 5.44 -9.88 -0.43
CA LYS A 98 4.35 -9.62 0.51
C LYS A 98 4.17 -8.13 0.76
N ILE A 99 2.93 -7.73 0.97
CA ILE A 99 2.54 -6.39 1.41
C ILE A 99 1.86 -6.55 2.76
N PHE A 100 2.39 -5.90 3.78
CA PHE A 100 1.79 -5.86 5.10
C PHE A 100 1.22 -4.47 5.35
N THR A 101 -0.02 -4.43 5.82
CA THR A 101 -0.68 -3.17 6.16
C THR A 101 -1.23 -3.22 7.59
N ARG A 102 -1.00 -2.15 8.33
CA ARG A 102 -1.62 -1.92 9.62
C ARG A 102 -2.25 -0.52 9.64
N VAL A 103 -3.51 -0.44 9.26
CA VAL A 103 -4.21 0.85 9.10
C VAL A 103 -5.47 0.88 9.96
N GLY A 104 -5.38 1.52 11.12
CA GLY A 104 -6.48 1.72 12.05
C GLY A 104 -6.77 0.49 12.92
N ALA A 105 -7.27 0.71 14.15
CA ALA A 105 -7.90 -0.32 14.92
C ALA A 105 -9.29 -0.60 14.30
N SER A 106 -9.63 -1.83 14.02
CA SER A 106 -11.04 -2.19 13.95
C SER A 106 -11.57 -2.06 15.39
N ASP A 107 -12.44 -1.07 15.62
CA ASP A 107 -13.15 -0.91 16.89
C ASP A 107 -14.10 -2.12 17.13
N ASN A 108 -13.53 -3.31 17.22
CA ASN A 108 -14.25 -4.49 17.66
C ASN A 108 -14.25 -4.51 19.20
N ILE A 109 -14.90 -3.48 19.78
CA ILE A 109 -15.16 -3.34 21.22
C ILE A 109 -15.98 -4.54 21.75
N SER A 110 -16.53 -5.38 20.86
CA SER A 110 -17.39 -6.51 21.22
C SER A 110 -16.68 -7.72 21.86
N VAL A 111 -15.34 -7.78 21.84
CA VAL A 111 -14.60 -8.95 22.35
C VAL A 111 -13.81 -8.65 23.62
N GLY A 112 -13.87 -7.41 24.17
CA GLY A 112 -13.20 -7.07 25.44
C GLY A 112 -11.66 -7.07 25.39
N GLU A 113 -11.05 -7.22 24.23
CA GLU A 113 -9.62 -7.07 24.07
C GLU A 113 -9.24 -5.60 24.01
N SER A 114 -8.18 -5.21 24.71
CA SER A 114 -7.60 -3.89 24.61
C SER A 114 -7.11 -3.66 23.18
N THR A 115 -7.44 -2.49 22.58
CA THR A 115 -6.94 -2.09 21.26
C THR A 115 -5.42 -2.25 21.14
N PHE A 116 -4.70 -2.02 22.23
CA PHE A 116 -3.25 -2.24 22.31
C PHE A 116 -2.85 -3.71 22.10
N MET A 117 -3.59 -4.66 22.69
CA MET A 117 -3.30 -6.10 22.52
C MET A 117 -3.56 -6.56 21.09
N VAL A 118 -4.62 -6.06 20.45
CA VAL A 118 -4.90 -6.33 19.03
C VAL A 118 -3.76 -5.83 18.17
N GLU A 119 -3.29 -4.60 18.43
CA GLU A 119 -2.15 -4.00 17.72
C GLU A 119 -0.86 -4.81 17.90
N MET A 120 -0.59 -5.27 19.11
CA MET A 120 0.60 -6.09 19.38
C MET A 120 0.53 -7.45 18.72
N ASN A 121 -0.63 -8.10 18.71
CA ASN A 121 -0.83 -9.38 18.05
C ASN A 121 -0.65 -9.25 16.53
N GLU A 122 -1.24 -8.23 15.91
CA GLU A 122 -1.06 -7.96 14.47
C GLU A 122 0.41 -7.67 14.12
N ALA A 123 1.11 -6.88 14.93
CA ALA A 123 2.54 -6.62 14.75
C ALA A 123 3.37 -7.91 14.91
N ALA A 124 3.06 -8.76 15.90
CA ALA A 124 3.72 -10.03 16.09
C ALA A 124 3.49 -10.98 14.91
N ASP A 125 2.28 -11.03 14.36
CA ASP A 125 1.96 -11.83 13.18
C ASP A 125 2.76 -11.37 11.96
N ILE A 126 2.91 -10.07 11.75
CA ILE A 126 3.74 -9.52 10.67
C ILE A 126 5.19 -9.94 10.87
N LEU A 127 5.77 -9.74 12.06
CA LEU A 127 7.14 -10.12 12.36
C LEU A 127 7.37 -11.63 12.18
N ASN A 128 6.45 -12.47 12.66
CA ASN A 128 6.52 -13.90 12.47
C ASN A 128 6.50 -14.31 10.99
N ASN A 129 5.68 -13.63 10.18
CA ASN A 129 5.60 -13.88 8.75
C ASN A 129 6.84 -13.40 7.96
N LEU A 130 7.57 -12.39 8.47
CA LEU A 130 8.84 -11.96 7.89
C LEU A 130 9.96 -13.00 8.10
N PHE A 131 9.99 -13.63 9.29
CA PHE A 131 11.08 -14.51 9.70
C PHE A 131 10.78 -15.99 9.54
N SER A 132 9.52 -16.41 9.50
CA SER A 132 9.14 -17.82 9.38
C SER A 132 8.98 -18.23 7.91
N PRO A 133 9.73 -19.27 7.45
CA PRO A 133 9.46 -19.87 6.15
C PRO A 133 8.08 -20.53 6.17
N GLN A 134 7.19 -20.09 5.29
CA GLN A 134 5.96 -20.84 5.02
C GLN A 134 6.35 -22.22 4.46
N PRO A 135 5.75 -23.33 4.93
CA PRO A 135 5.98 -24.66 4.35
C PRO A 135 5.60 -24.62 2.86
N GLY A 136 6.56 -24.90 1.98
CA GLY A 136 6.35 -24.93 0.53
C GLY A 136 6.60 -23.63 -0.22
N ALA A 137 6.90 -22.51 0.44
CA ALA A 137 7.31 -21.29 -0.22
C ALA A 137 8.76 -21.41 -0.69
N VAL A 138 8.97 -21.32 -2.01
CA VAL A 138 10.31 -21.16 -2.58
C VAL A 138 10.79 -19.78 -2.17
N ARG A 139 11.76 -19.71 -1.24
CA ARG A 139 12.43 -18.46 -0.92
C ARG A 139 13.22 -18.01 -2.14
N ARG A 140 12.83 -16.89 -2.73
CA ARG A 140 13.75 -16.13 -3.57
C ARG A 140 14.85 -15.57 -2.65
N ALA A 141 16.10 -15.71 -3.03
CA ALA A 141 17.17 -14.94 -2.41
C ALA A 141 16.84 -13.45 -2.60
N GLY A 142 16.71 -12.69 -1.49
CA GLY A 142 16.31 -11.28 -1.56
C GLY A 142 14.79 -11.04 -1.54
N ALA A 143 14.02 -11.85 -0.78
CA ALA A 143 12.58 -11.61 -0.58
C ALA A 143 12.32 -10.16 -0.16
N ARG A 144 11.41 -9.50 -0.84
CA ARG A 144 11.10 -8.07 -0.69
C ARG A 144 9.74 -7.90 -0.03
N TYR A 145 9.70 -7.04 0.98
CA TYR A 145 8.50 -6.79 1.75
C TYR A 145 8.23 -5.29 1.85
N PHE A 146 6.99 -4.86 1.58
CA PHE A 146 6.54 -3.54 1.95
C PHE A 146 5.69 -3.62 3.21
N TYR A 147 6.05 -2.79 4.18
CA TYR A 147 5.25 -2.55 5.38
C TYR A 147 4.63 -1.14 5.28
N ILE A 148 3.32 -1.08 5.27
CA ILE A 148 2.52 0.14 5.06
C ILE A 148 1.52 0.31 6.21
#